data_adbc530d80b199d2bced30e5570f94f5
#
_entry.id   adbc530d80b199d2bced30e5570f94f5
#
_cell.length_a   1.000
_cell.length_b   1.000
_cell.length_c   1.000
_cell.angle_alpha   90.00
_cell.angle_beta   90.00
_cell.angle_gamma   90.00
#
_symmetry.space_group_name_H-M   'P 1'
#
loop_
_entity.id
_entity.type
_entity.pdbx_description
1 polymer ?
#
loop_
_entity_poly.entity_id
_entity_poly.type
_entity_poly.pdbx_seq_one_letter_code
_entity_poly.pdbx_strand_id
1 'polypeptide(L)'
;NPSIGDLPQLKTLDGDTSIDEELALFTNVTGRILWPKGNLELKKKVGESLVQDEFDHEQYLVITEENKKVLISGCAHNGILNILEHYHNLYGSYPDAVISGFHMKKKTGYTDEDIAVIKETANQLSKLPTKFYTGHCTGEEPFEMMKEIMGEKLHYIYSGSKITL
;
A
#
# COMPACT_ATOMS: atom_id res chain seq x y z
N ASN A 1 15.52 12.97 -13.29
CA ASN A 1 15.74 13.98 -14.31
C ASN A 1 15.75 15.35 -13.61
N PRO A 2 16.88 16.13 -13.61
CA PRO A 2 16.95 17.42 -12.93
C PRO A 2 15.87 18.41 -13.36
N SER A 3 15.37 18.29 -14.59
CA SER A 3 14.33 19.17 -15.13
C SER A 3 12.93 18.96 -14.51
N ILE A 4 12.68 17.85 -13.80
CA ILE A 4 11.38 17.63 -13.15
C ILE A 4 11.20 18.56 -11.96
N GLY A 5 12.26 18.80 -11.18
CA GLY A 5 12.23 19.68 -10.01
C GLY A 5 11.89 21.14 -10.30
N ASP A 6 12.07 21.58 -11.55
CA ASP A 6 11.85 22.95 -11.98
C ASP A 6 10.45 23.18 -12.61
N LEU A 7 9.60 22.16 -12.64
CA LEU A 7 8.25 22.29 -13.21
C LEU A 7 7.35 23.10 -12.28
N PRO A 8 6.69 24.17 -12.77
CA PRO A 8 5.84 25.03 -11.94
C PRO A 8 4.58 24.30 -11.42
N GLN A 9 4.23 23.16 -12.03
CA GLN A 9 3.12 22.33 -11.59
C GLN A 9 3.49 21.39 -10.43
N LEU A 10 4.80 21.18 -10.19
CA LEU A 10 5.26 20.29 -9.13
C LEU A 10 5.15 21.01 -7.78
N LYS A 11 4.44 20.40 -6.86
CA LYS A 11 4.45 20.76 -5.43
C LYS A 11 5.01 19.58 -4.65
N THR A 12 6.12 19.82 -3.98
CA THR A 12 6.64 18.88 -2.99
C THR A 12 5.87 19.06 -1.70
N LEU A 13 5.45 17.95 -1.10
CA LEU A 13 4.75 17.93 0.18
C LEU A 13 5.67 17.35 1.24
N ASP A 14 5.62 17.93 2.43
CA ASP A 14 6.37 17.48 3.60
C ASP A 14 5.36 17.09 4.70
N GLY A 15 5.20 15.79 4.91
CA GLY A 15 4.26 15.25 5.88
C GLY A 15 2.81 15.15 5.39
N ASP A 16 1.92 14.97 6.35
CA ASP A 16 0.49 14.82 6.10
C ASP A 16 -0.11 16.13 5.61
N THR A 17 -0.93 16.06 4.57
CA THR A 17 -1.45 17.26 3.89
C THR A 17 -2.89 17.05 3.45
N SER A 18 -3.79 17.97 3.83
CA SER A 18 -5.09 18.11 3.20
C SER A 18 -4.93 18.93 1.93
N ILE A 19 -5.28 18.36 0.78
CA ILE A 19 -5.21 19.04 -0.52
C ILE A 19 -6.45 19.91 -0.70
N ASP A 20 -7.62 19.32 -0.45
CA ASP A 20 -8.94 19.98 -0.47
C ASP A 20 -9.93 19.24 0.44
N GLU A 21 -11.24 19.44 0.24
CA GLU A 21 -12.29 18.80 1.05
C GLU A 21 -12.42 17.29 0.79
N GLU A 22 -12.00 16.82 -0.38
CA GLU A 22 -12.11 15.43 -0.81
C GLU A 22 -10.79 14.66 -0.76
N LEU A 23 -9.65 15.35 -0.86
CA LEU A 23 -8.34 14.75 -1.06
C LEU A 23 -7.38 15.06 0.10
N ALA A 24 -6.82 14.02 0.66
CA ALA A 24 -5.75 14.13 1.66
C ALA A 24 -4.62 13.14 1.37
N LEU A 25 -3.41 13.50 1.76
CA LEU A 25 -2.23 12.63 1.75
C LEU A 25 -1.75 12.44 3.18
N PHE A 26 -1.34 11.22 3.50
CA PHE A 26 -0.56 10.96 4.71
C PHE A 26 0.73 10.21 4.38
N THR A 27 1.68 10.25 5.31
CA THR A 27 3.04 9.71 5.20
C THR A 27 3.47 9.10 6.53
N ASN A 28 4.76 8.90 6.75
CA ASN A 28 5.35 8.57 8.05
C ASN A 28 4.85 7.25 8.68
N VAL A 29 4.52 6.26 7.85
CA VAL A 29 4.17 4.93 8.34
C VAL A 29 5.42 4.22 8.83
N THR A 30 5.51 3.97 10.14
CA THR A 30 6.69 3.38 10.79
C THR A 30 6.50 1.96 11.29
N GLY A 31 5.29 1.40 11.19
CA GLY A 31 4.98 0.02 11.57
C GLY A 31 5.82 -1.00 10.78
N ARG A 32 6.05 -2.19 11.37
CA ARG A 32 6.84 -3.28 10.74
C ARG A 32 6.15 -4.65 10.87
N ILE A 33 4.85 -4.68 11.12
CA ILE A 33 4.05 -5.92 11.18
C ILE A 33 4.02 -6.53 9.78
N LEU A 34 4.46 -7.78 9.63
CA LEU A 34 4.54 -8.52 8.37
C LEU A 34 5.11 -7.66 7.21
N TRP A 35 6.15 -6.89 7.52
CA TRP A 35 6.79 -5.99 6.58
C TRP A 35 7.32 -6.77 5.36
N PRO A 36 7.08 -6.30 4.11
CA PRO A 36 7.42 -7.05 2.91
C PRO A 36 8.90 -7.39 2.82
N LYS A 37 9.25 -8.68 2.81
CA LYS A 37 10.64 -9.14 2.76
C LYS A 37 11.38 -8.74 1.47
N GLY A 38 10.66 -8.52 0.37
CA GLY A 38 11.22 -7.99 -0.87
C GLY A 38 11.92 -6.64 -0.71
N ASN A 39 11.56 -5.89 0.32
CA ASN A 39 12.20 -4.62 0.64
C ASN A 39 13.67 -4.75 1.06
N LEU A 40 14.10 -5.90 1.60
CA LEU A 40 15.48 -6.11 2.08
C LEU A 40 16.53 -5.93 0.97
N GLU A 41 16.15 -6.11 -0.28
CA GLU A 41 17.01 -5.92 -1.44
C GLU A 41 17.02 -4.47 -1.96
N LEU A 42 16.09 -3.63 -1.49
CA LEU A 42 15.93 -2.26 -1.94
C LEU A 42 16.74 -1.31 -1.06
N LYS A 43 17.63 -0.56 -1.70
CA LYS A 43 18.59 0.31 -1.02
C LYS A 43 18.45 1.74 -1.50
N LYS A 44 18.61 2.70 -0.58
CA LYS A 44 18.76 4.12 -0.90
C LYS A 44 20.20 4.57 -0.75
N LYS A 45 20.64 5.53 -1.56
CA LYS A 45 21.97 6.11 -1.48
C LYS A 45 21.97 7.26 -0.45
N VAL A 46 22.85 7.17 0.53
CA VAL A 46 23.12 8.23 1.52
C VAL A 46 24.60 8.56 1.48
N GLY A 47 24.96 9.72 0.96
CA GLY A 47 26.35 10.04 0.67
C GLY A 47 26.94 9.05 -0.33
N GLU A 48 28.04 8.38 0.06
CA GLU A 48 28.70 7.36 -0.76
C GLU A 48 28.23 5.91 -0.44
N SER A 49 27.33 5.74 0.54
CA SER A 49 26.91 4.43 1.03
C SER A 49 25.52 4.07 0.52
N LEU A 50 25.30 2.76 0.30
CA LEU A 50 23.97 2.18 0.07
C LEU A 50 23.47 1.62 1.42
N VAL A 51 22.36 2.18 1.91
CA VAL A 51 21.68 1.74 3.14
C VAL A 51 20.32 1.15 2.82
N GLN A 52 19.71 0.43 3.77
CA GLN A 52 18.34 -0.04 3.64
C GLN A 52 17.41 1.14 3.35
N ASP A 53 16.55 1.00 2.34
CA ASP A 53 15.48 1.97 2.13
C ASP A 53 14.35 1.70 3.13
N GLU A 54 14.02 2.71 3.94
CA GLU A 54 12.93 2.65 4.93
C GLU A 54 11.60 3.17 4.35
N PHE A 55 11.61 3.57 3.07
CA PHE A 55 10.45 4.07 2.35
C PHE A 55 9.76 5.28 3.01
N ASP A 56 10.56 6.18 3.60
CA ASP A 56 10.09 7.42 4.23
C ASP A 56 9.35 8.33 3.22
N HIS A 57 9.66 8.16 1.92
CA HIS A 57 9.07 8.91 0.82
C HIS A 57 7.73 8.36 0.33
N GLU A 58 7.26 7.22 0.86
CA GLU A 58 5.99 6.62 0.43
C GLU A 58 4.82 7.47 0.93
N GLN A 59 3.89 7.78 0.02
CA GLN A 59 2.70 8.59 0.29
C GLN A 59 1.43 7.82 -0.02
N TYR A 60 0.37 8.13 0.70
CA TYR A 60 -0.91 7.44 0.63
C TYR A 60 -2.02 8.46 0.44
N LEU A 61 -2.77 8.32 -0.65
CA LEU A 61 -3.88 9.22 -0.98
C LEU A 61 -5.18 8.69 -0.38
N VAL A 62 -5.89 9.57 0.30
CA VAL A 62 -7.26 9.33 0.78
C VAL A 62 -8.20 10.18 -0.05
N ILE A 63 -9.18 9.53 -0.65
CA ILE A 63 -10.28 10.18 -1.36
C ILE A 63 -11.54 10.03 -0.52
N THR A 64 -12.22 11.12 -0.27
CA THR A 64 -13.50 11.15 0.46
C THR A 64 -14.60 11.67 -0.46
N GLU A 65 -15.63 10.86 -0.71
CA GLU A 65 -16.78 11.21 -1.52
C GLU A 65 -18.05 10.58 -0.92
N GLU A 66 -19.10 11.35 -0.77
CA GLU A 66 -20.40 10.88 -0.24
C GLU A 66 -20.30 10.06 1.07
N ASN A 67 -19.45 10.49 1.99
CA ASN A 67 -19.12 9.80 3.26
C ASN A 67 -18.40 8.47 3.12
N LYS A 68 -17.94 8.09 1.94
CA LYS A 68 -17.05 6.95 1.70
C LYS A 68 -15.60 7.42 1.64
N LYS A 69 -14.70 6.59 2.13
CA LYS A 69 -13.26 6.83 2.08
C LYS A 69 -12.54 5.73 1.34
N VAL A 70 -11.76 6.12 0.34
CA VAL A 70 -10.93 5.23 -0.46
C VAL A 70 -9.47 5.54 -0.18
N LEU A 71 -8.73 4.54 0.23
CA LEU A 71 -7.27 4.64 0.39
C LEU A 71 -6.59 4.12 -0.87
N ILE A 72 -5.76 4.95 -1.47
CA ILE A 72 -4.91 4.57 -2.61
C ILE A 72 -3.44 4.56 -2.16
N SER A 73 -2.80 3.44 -2.36
CA SER A 73 -1.36 3.24 -2.16
C SER A 73 -0.72 2.74 -3.46
N GLY A 74 0.56 2.96 -3.62
CA GLY A 74 1.35 2.34 -4.67
C GLY A 74 1.63 0.86 -4.38
N CYS A 75 2.90 0.53 -4.21
CA CYS A 75 3.33 -0.85 -3.90
C CYS A 75 3.17 -1.26 -2.43
N ALA A 76 2.85 -0.32 -1.54
CA ALA A 76 2.75 -0.55 -0.10
C ALA A 76 4.04 -1.15 0.52
N HIS A 77 5.19 -0.53 0.23
CA HIS A 77 6.47 -0.98 0.77
C HIS A 77 6.52 -0.91 2.30
N ASN A 78 5.81 0.03 2.93
CA ASN A 78 5.67 0.05 4.39
C ASN A 78 4.81 -1.09 4.94
N GLY A 79 4.18 -1.89 4.06
CA GLY A 79 3.31 -3.01 4.40
C GLY A 79 1.86 -2.57 4.61
N ILE A 80 0.93 -3.24 3.90
CA ILE A 80 -0.48 -2.83 3.88
C ILE A 80 -1.12 -2.80 5.27
N LEU A 81 -0.74 -3.70 6.18
CA LEU A 81 -1.26 -3.71 7.55
C LEU A 81 -0.81 -2.48 8.34
N ASN A 82 0.45 -2.09 8.20
CA ASN A 82 1.02 -0.92 8.89
C ASN A 82 0.41 0.38 8.35
N ILE A 83 0.15 0.44 7.04
CA ILE A 83 -0.52 1.57 6.40
C ILE A 83 -1.95 1.70 6.92
N LEU A 84 -2.68 0.60 7.05
CA LEU A 84 -4.05 0.59 7.56
C LEU A 84 -4.13 0.88 9.05
N GLU A 85 -3.18 0.43 9.85
CA GLU A 85 -3.07 0.80 11.27
C GLU A 85 -2.83 2.30 11.43
N HIS A 86 -1.90 2.87 10.65
CA HIS A 86 -1.64 4.30 10.66
C HIS A 86 -2.87 5.10 10.20
N TYR A 87 -3.52 4.67 9.12
CA TYR A 87 -4.80 5.25 8.66
C TYR A 87 -5.85 5.23 9.77
N HIS A 88 -6.03 4.10 10.45
CA HIS A 88 -7.00 3.98 11.54
C HIS A 88 -6.70 4.94 12.70
N ASN A 89 -5.43 5.13 13.02
CA ASN A 89 -5.01 6.08 14.06
C ASN A 89 -5.33 7.54 13.68
N LEU A 90 -5.24 7.89 12.39
CA LEU A 90 -5.54 9.24 11.90
C LEU A 90 -7.05 9.51 11.81
N TYR A 91 -7.84 8.54 11.35
CA TYR A 91 -9.24 8.74 10.99
C TYR A 91 -10.25 8.08 11.93
N GLY A 92 -9.81 7.29 12.90
CA GLY A 92 -10.66 6.58 13.87
C GLY A 92 -11.50 5.43 13.29
N SER A 93 -11.33 5.13 12.00
CA SER A 93 -12.05 4.06 11.27
C SER A 93 -11.16 3.49 10.17
N TYR A 94 -11.54 2.34 9.60
CA TYR A 94 -10.91 1.81 8.39
C TYR A 94 -11.55 2.41 7.13
N PRO A 95 -10.84 2.47 5.99
CA PRO A 95 -11.41 2.93 4.73
C PRO A 95 -12.45 1.93 4.20
N ASP A 96 -13.44 2.40 3.44
CA ASP A 96 -14.43 1.55 2.77
C ASP A 96 -13.78 0.66 1.70
N ALA A 97 -12.77 1.21 1.02
CA ALA A 97 -12.00 0.49 0.02
C ALA A 97 -10.52 0.87 0.04
N VAL A 98 -9.69 -0.09 -0.36
CA VAL A 98 -8.25 0.07 -0.59
C VAL A 98 -7.93 -0.31 -2.03
N ILE A 99 -7.19 0.52 -2.72
CA ILE A 99 -6.58 0.24 -4.02
C ILE A 99 -5.06 0.27 -3.85
N SER A 100 -4.41 -0.90 -3.90
CA SER A 100 -2.98 -1.01 -3.56
C SER A 100 -2.34 -2.27 -4.11
N GLY A 101 -1.05 -2.21 -4.43
CA GLY A 101 -0.20 -3.38 -4.46
C GLY A 101 0.21 -3.78 -3.04
N PHE A 102 0.54 -5.05 -2.81
CA PHE A 102 0.95 -5.55 -1.49
C PHE A 102 2.42 -6.00 -1.42
N HIS A 103 3.17 -5.72 -2.46
CA HIS A 103 4.60 -6.02 -2.60
C HIS A 103 4.99 -7.46 -2.23
N MET A 104 4.20 -8.45 -2.70
CA MET A 104 4.38 -9.88 -2.42
C MET A 104 4.96 -10.68 -3.58
N LYS A 105 4.98 -10.09 -4.80
CA LYS A 105 5.46 -10.77 -6.01
C LYS A 105 6.94 -11.11 -5.91
N LYS A 106 7.27 -12.37 -6.18
CA LYS A 106 8.65 -12.86 -6.31
C LYS A 106 8.94 -13.37 -7.72
N LYS A 107 10.19 -13.32 -8.14
CA LYS A 107 10.67 -13.93 -9.39
C LYS A 107 11.06 -15.41 -9.23
N THR A 108 11.41 -15.78 -8.01
CA THR A 108 11.76 -17.15 -7.60
C THR A 108 10.62 -17.69 -6.76
N GLY A 109 10.23 -18.92 -6.84
CA GLY A 109 9.09 -19.48 -6.10
C GLY A 109 9.01 -19.07 -4.62
N TYR A 110 7.91 -19.38 -3.97
CA TYR A 110 7.59 -19.00 -2.58
C TYR A 110 8.04 -20.09 -1.61
N THR A 111 8.73 -19.69 -0.54
CA THR A 111 9.06 -20.58 0.59
C THR A 111 7.84 -20.74 1.50
N ASP A 112 7.85 -21.74 2.37
CA ASP A 112 6.79 -21.93 3.38
C ASP A 112 6.60 -20.69 4.26
N GLU A 113 7.70 -19.99 4.56
CA GLU A 113 7.65 -18.75 5.33
C GLU A 113 6.99 -17.60 4.55
N ASP A 114 7.23 -17.51 3.24
CA ASP A 114 6.55 -16.52 2.39
C ASP A 114 5.05 -16.80 2.35
N ILE A 115 4.68 -18.07 2.16
CA ILE A 115 3.28 -18.51 2.14
C ILE A 115 2.60 -18.19 3.48
N ALA A 116 3.28 -18.44 4.59
CA ALA A 116 2.76 -18.12 5.91
C ALA A 116 2.50 -16.62 6.09
N VAL A 117 3.42 -15.75 5.63
CA VAL A 117 3.26 -14.29 5.67
C VAL A 117 2.09 -13.84 4.79
N ILE A 118 1.95 -14.38 3.57
CA ILE A 118 0.85 -14.05 2.66
C ILE A 118 -0.50 -14.42 3.31
N LYS A 119 -0.62 -15.64 3.83
CA LYS A 119 -1.84 -16.14 4.47
C LYS A 119 -2.18 -15.37 5.74
N GLU A 120 -1.19 -15.05 6.57
CA GLU A 120 -1.42 -14.27 7.79
C GLU A 120 -1.83 -12.83 7.46
N THR A 121 -1.24 -12.21 6.45
CA THR A 121 -1.69 -10.90 5.96
C THR A 121 -3.16 -10.97 5.51
N ALA A 122 -3.52 -11.98 4.72
CA ALA A 122 -4.91 -12.21 4.30
C ALA A 122 -5.87 -12.39 5.47
N ASN A 123 -5.47 -13.19 6.49
CA ASN A 123 -6.26 -13.42 7.69
C ASN A 123 -6.53 -12.11 8.47
N GLN A 124 -5.54 -11.23 8.57
CA GLN A 124 -5.72 -9.95 9.25
C GLN A 124 -6.60 -9.00 8.43
N LEU A 125 -6.37 -8.88 7.12
CA LEU A 125 -7.19 -8.05 6.23
C LEU A 125 -8.64 -8.51 6.16
N SER A 126 -8.90 -9.84 6.19
CA SER A 126 -10.26 -10.39 6.13
C SER A 126 -11.17 -9.95 7.28
N LYS A 127 -10.59 -9.59 8.43
CA LYS A 127 -11.32 -9.13 9.62
C LYS A 127 -11.77 -7.67 9.52
N LEU A 128 -11.19 -6.89 8.60
CA LEU A 128 -11.50 -5.48 8.44
C LEU A 128 -12.80 -5.28 7.64
N PRO A 129 -13.56 -4.19 7.89
CA PRO A 129 -14.78 -3.88 7.16
C PRO A 129 -14.50 -3.23 5.79
N THR A 130 -13.40 -3.56 5.16
CA THR A 130 -12.82 -2.91 3.97
C THR A 130 -12.87 -3.86 2.78
N LYS A 131 -13.13 -3.34 1.58
CA LYS A 131 -12.93 -4.03 0.30
C LYS A 131 -11.52 -3.72 -0.23
N PHE A 132 -10.86 -4.72 -0.77
CA PHE A 132 -9.49 -4.61 -1.27
C PHE A 132 -9.43 -4.85 -2.77
N TYR A 133 -8.80 -3.94 -3.47
CA TYR A 133 -8.53 -4.01 -4.90
C TYR A 133 -7.02 -3.99 -5.09
N THR A 134 -6.46 -5.10 -5.56
CA THR A 134 -5.02 -5.28 -5.65
C THR A 134 -4.57 -5.79 -7.01
N GLY A 135 -3.29 -5.67 -7.31
CA GLY A 135 -2.67 -6.11 -8.56
C GLY A 135 -1.18 -5.80 -8.57
N HIS A 136 -0.59 -5.65 -9.75
CA HIS A 136 0.79 -5.20 -9.97
C HIS A 136 1.82 -5.99 -9.14
N CYS A 137 2.37 -5.41 -8.09
CA CYS A 137 3.40 -6.01 -7.25
C CYS A 137 2.87 -7.02 -6.22
N THR A 138 1.57 -7.20 -6.09
CA THR A 138 1.00 -8.32 -5.32
C THR A 138 1.34 -9.65 -5.99
N GLY A 139 1.24 -9.71 -7.32
CA GLY A 139 1.42 -10.94 -8.09
C GLY A 139 0.18 -11.82 -8.09
N GLU A 140 0.02 -12.64 -9.12
CA GLU A 140 -1.16 -13.50 -9.28
C GLU A 140 -1.19 -14.63 -8.25
N GLU A 141 -0.07 -15.32 -8.03
CA GLU A 141 0.00 -16.44 -7.09
C GLU A 141 -0.29 -16.02 -5.62
N PRO A 142 0.30 -14.95 -5.06
CA PRO A 142 -0.12 -14.44 -3.76
C PRO A 142 -1.58 -13.97 -3.73
N PHE A 143 -2.06 -13.36 -4.82
CA PHE A 143 -3.46 -12.97 -4.90
C PHE A 143 -4.40 -14.18 -4.74
N GLU A 144 -4.16 -15.28 -5.45
CA GLU A 144 -4.99 -16.48 -5.35
C GLU A 144 -4.97 -17.07 -3.92
N MET A 145 -3.79 -17.14 -3.29
CA MET A 145 -3.68 -17.60 -1.90
C MET A 145 -4.48 -16.70 -0.93
N MET A 146 -4.46 -15.40 -1.14
CA MET A 146 -5.21 -14.43 -0.32
C MET A 146 -6.71 -14.50 -0.62
N LYS A 147 -7.09 -14.70 -1.88
CA LYS A 147 -8.49 -14.81 -2.32
C LYS A 147 -9.21 -15.98 -1.68
N GLU A 148 -8.53 -17.12 -1.49
CA GLU A 148 -9.07 -18.28 -0.76
C GLU A 148 -9.52 -17.92 0.67
N ILE A 149 -8.83 -16.99 1.32
CA ILE A 149 -9.09 -16.56 2.71
C ILE A 149 -10.07 -15.38 2.75
N MET A 150 -9.88 -14.40 1.89
CA MET A 150 -10.60 -13.12 1.92
C MET A 150 -11.92 -13.14 1.14
N GLY A 151 -12.11 -14.11 0.25
CA GLY A 151 -13.34 -14.27 -0.53
C GLY A 151 -13.69 -12.98 -1.30
N GLU A 152 -14.94 -12.56 -1.21
CA GLU A 152 -15.48 -11.39 -1.93
C GLU A 152 -14.93 -10.03 -1.43
N LYS A 153 -14.11 -10.03 -0.41
CA LYS A 153 -13.42 -8.80 0.03
C LYS A 153 -12.21 -8.43 -0.81
N LEU A 154 -11.64 -9.38 -1.58
CA LEU A 154 -10.45 -9.15 -2.39
C LEU A 154 -10.75 -9.28 -3.88
N HIS A 155 -10.34 -8.28 -4.66
CA HIS A 155 -10.51 -8.23 -6.11
C HIS A 155 -9.19 -7.93 -6.80
N TYR A 156 -8.93 -8.62 -7.92
CA TYR A 156 -7.78 -8.29 -8.77
C TYR A 156 -8.15 -7.19 -9.76
N ILE A 157 -7.25 -6.23 -9.95
CA ILE A 157 -7.44 -5.12 -10.88
C ILE A 157 -6.31 -5.03 -11.89
N TYR A 158 -6.66 -4.57 -13.08
CA TYR A 158 -5.76 -4.32 -14.20
C TYR A 158 -5.84 -2.85 -14.61
N SER A 159 -4.86 -2.40 -15.43
CA SER A 159 -4.96 -1.09 -16.08
C SER A 159 -6.27 -0.99 -16.87
N GLY A 160 -7.04 0.06 -16.63
CA GLY A 160 -8.35 0.26 -17.26
C GLY A 160 -9.53 -0.38 -16.52
N SER A 161 -9.33 -1.09 -15.41
CA SER A 161 -10.44 -1.56 -14.56
C SER A 161 -11.26 -0.38 -14.06
N LYS A 162 -12.59 -0.55 -14.05
CA LYS A 162 -13.53 0.40 -13.45
C LYS A 162 -14.10 -0.21 -12.18
N ILE A 163 -14.04 0.54 -11.08
CA ILE A 163 -14.58 0.16 -9.78
C ILE A 163 -15.72 1.13 -9.45
N THR A 164 -16.82 0.60 -8.96
CA THR A 164 -17.90 1.37 -8.37
C THR A 164 -18.08 0.92 -6.92
N LEU A 165 -18.05 1.86 -5.97
CA LEU A 165 -18.12 1.63 -4.53
C LEU A 165 -19.48 1.97 -3.96
#